data_207f8f26c789e071e4cc614d0f1a2a7c
#
_entry.id   207f8f26c789e071e4cc614d0f1a2a7c
#
_cell.length_a   1.000
_cell.length_b   1.000
_cell.length_c   1.000
_cell.angle_alpha   90.00
_cell.angle_beta   90.00
_cell.angle_gamma   90.00
#
_symmetry.space_group_name_H-M   'P 1'
#
loop_
_entity.id
_entity.type
_entity.pdbx_description
1 polymer ?
#
loop_
_entity_poly.entity_id
_entity_poly.type
_entity_poly.pdbx_seq_one_letter_code
_entity_poly.pdbx_strand_id
1 'polypeptide(L)'
;CLLGNAEVSPPAGVEGIVGDKAAGFTWFRTLGPEGYVCGIAGVGPVQKNYAFLLSDIIEGASARSANLPKGESIRRILLGECGAADIRKFRARYSVPDGPCFALAVEADGKLSDVITLLSQYAENGADCTVALSGKDCAILKFVQPESEYSSPADFASFLVRSLWEELGVRAQIGVGGTVPRFEEAAASYRQASAALRLGEQYGTRGGVYSYRSYVLVKML
;
A
#
# COMPACT_ATOMS: atom_id res chain seq x y z
N CYS A 1 18.89 -3.58 14.48
CA CYS A 1 17.98 -4.49 15.21
C CYS A 1 17.83 -4.03 16.64
N LEU A 2 16.61 -3.73 17.08
CA LEU A 2 16.31 -3.44 18.49
C LEU A 2 15.95 -4.76 19.19
N LEU A 3 16.82 -5.25 20.03
CA LEU A 3 16.50 -6.29 21.00
C LEU A 3 16.66 -5.68 22.41
N GLY A 4 15.55 -5.29 23.00
CA GLY A 4 15.61 -4.52 24.26
C GLY A 4 16.24 -3.14 24.07
N ASN A 5 16.94 -2.61 25.07
CA ASN A 5 17.60 -1.30 25.05
C ASN A 5 19.05 -1.32 24.53
N ALA A 6 19.48 -2.38 23.83
CA ALA A 6 20.85 -2.48 23.31
C ALA A 6 20.87 -2.48 21.78
N GLU A 7 21.57 -1.52 21.18
CA GLU A 7 21.91 -1.54 19.76
C GLU A 7 23.00 -2.58 19.52
N VAL A 8 22.69 -3.63 18.77
CA VAL A 8 23.66 -4.65 18.34
C VAL A 8 23.91 -4.48 16.85
N SER A 9 25.16 -4.19 16.49
CA SER A 9 25.58 -4.03 15.09
C SER A 9 26.18 -5.33 14.55
N PRO A 10 25.87 -5.71 13.30
CA PRO A 10 26.49 -6.87 12.69
C PRO A 10 27.99 -6.64 12.43
N PRO A 11 28.82 -7.70 12.45
CA PRO A 11 30.21 -7.59 12.05
C PRO A 11 30.34 -7.19 10.58
N ALA A 12 31.43 -6.54 10.22
CA ALA A 12 31.72 -6.19 8.84
C ALA A 12 31.90 -7.45 7.97
N GLY A 13 31.32 -7.49 6.79
CA GLY A 13 31.55 -8.55 5.81
C GLY A 13 30.93 -9.91 6.15
N VAL A 14 29.72 -9.94 6.72
CA VAL A 14 28.99 -11.21 6.93
C VAL A 14 28.72 -11.88 5.59
N GLU A 15 29.40 -13.00 5.33
CA GLU A 15 29.15 -13.90 4.22
C GLU A 15 28.69 -15.26 4.77
N GLY A 16 27.51 -15.72 4.32
CA GLY A 16 26.89 -16.96 4.82
C GLY A 16 26.41 -16.85 6.28
N ILE A 17 26.54 -17.95 7.04
CA ILE A 17 26.07 -18.04 8.44
C ILE A 17 27.28 -18.02 9.37
N VAL A 18 27.42 -16.97 10.18
CA VAL A 18 28.57 -16.73 11.05
C VAL A 18 28.14 -16.61 12.51
N GLY A 19 28.71 -17.40 13.40
CA GLY A 19 28.51 -17.31 14.85
C GLY A 19 29.49 -16.32 15.46
N ASP A 20 29.00 -15.25 16.06
CA ASP A 20 29.79 -14.27 16.83
C ASP A 20 29.64 -14.56 18.32
N LYS A 21 30.62 -15.21 18.91
CA LYS A 21 30.62 -15.56 20.33
C LYS A 21 30.77 -14.35 21.25
N ALA A 22 31.42 -13.28 20.77
CA ALA A 22 31.63 -12.07 21.56
C ALA A 22 30.36 -11.27 21.68
N ALA A 23 29.57 -11.13 20.59
CA ALA A 23 28.30 -10.48 20.60
C ALA A 23 27.16 -11.39 21.07
N GLY A 24 27.37 -12.70 21.14
CA GLY A 24 26.35 -13.68 21.51
C GLY A 24 25.27 -13.89 20.42
N PHE A 25 25.61 -13.67 19.15
CA PHE A 25 24.67 -13.76 18.02
C PHE A 25 25.18 -14.69 16.91
N THR A 26 24.26 -15.32 16.22
CA THR A 26 24.51 -15.96 14.92
C THR A 26 23.95 -15.05 13.83
N TRP A 27 24.85 -14.55 12.99
CA TRP A 27 24.54 -13.65 11.89
C TRP A 27 24.42 -14.42 10.58
N PHE A 28 23.53 -13.99 9.71
CA PHE A 28 23.42 -14.53 8.36
C PHE A 28 23.01 -13.44 7.37
N ARG A 29 23.39 -13.61 6.11
CA ARG A 29 23.03 -12.73 5.03
C ARG A 29 22.05 -13.42 4.11
N THR A 30 20.97 -12.76 3.74
CA THR A 30 20.01 -13.27 2.75
C THR A 30 20.59 -13.12 1.35
N LEU A 31 20.36 -14.12 0.50
CA LEU A 31 20.72 -14.10 -0.92
C LEU A 31 19.64 -13.31 -1.67
N GLY A 32 19.89 -12.10 -2.02
CA GLY A 32 18.95 -11.26 -2.77
C GLY A 32 19.59 -9.92 -3.10
N PRO A 33 19.00 -9.14 -4.03
CA PRO A 33 19.59 -7.88 -4.48
C PRO A 33 19.80 -6.85 -3.35
N GLU A 34 19.13 -7.01 -2.22
CA GLU A 34 19.27 -6.12 -1.05
C GLU A 34 20.14 -6.71 0.07
N GLY A 35 20.39 -8.03 0.06
CA GLY A 35 21.30 -8.71 0.95
C GLY A 35 21.18 -8.32 2.43
N TYR A 36 20.00 -8.52 3.05
CA TYR A 36 19.81 -8.19 4.47
C TYR A 36 20.74 -9.00 5.37
N VAL A 37 21.32 -8.34 6.35
CA VAL A 37 22.06 -9.00 7.43
C VAL A 37 21.15 -9.14 8.63
N CYS A 38 20.91 -10.37 9.05
CA CYS A 38 20.02 -10.73 10.15
C CYS A 38 20.82 -11.37 11.28
N GLY A 39 20.39 -11.17 12.53
CA GLY A 39 21.02 -11.77 13.71
C GLY A 39 20.02 -12.56 14.55
N ILE A 40 20.44 -13.74 15.01
CA ILE A 40 19.71 -14.58 15.94
C ILE A 40 20.48 -14.63 17.25
N ALA A 41 19.81 -14.38 18.38
CA ALA A 41 20.44 -14.48 19.69
C ALA A 41 20.90 -15.92 19.96
N GLY A 42 22.17 -16.04 20.43
CA GLY A 42 22.84 -17.30 20.70
C GLY A 42 23.79 -17.73 19.59
N VAL A 43 24.69 -18.65 19.97
CA VAL A 43 25.73 -19.21 19.08
C VAL A 43 25.76 -20.72 19.26
N GLY A 44 25.44 -21.45 18.22
CA GLY A 44 25.49 -22.91 18.25
C GLY A 44 24.85 -23.58 17.03
N PRO A 45 24.82 -24.92 17.01
CA PRO A 45 24.22 -25.65 15.87
C PRO A 45 22.74 -25.34 15.66
N VAL A 46 22.00 -25.14 16.74
CA VAL A 46 20.56 -24.83 16.68
C VAL A 46 20.32 -23.47 16.03
N GLN A 47 21.09 -22.46 16.41
CA GLN A 47 21.02 -21.11 15.82
C GLN A 47 21.41 -21.11 14.36
N LYS A 48 22.40 -21.91 13.97
CA LYS A 48 22.78 -22.08 12.56
C LYS A 48 21.63 -22.68 11.73
N ASN A 49 20.95 -23.69 12.28
CA ASN A 49 19.79 -24.28 11.62
C ASN A 49 18.64 -23.27 11.47
N TYR A 50 18.36 -22.47 12.52
CA TYR A 50 17.37 -21.39 12.43
C TYR A 50 17.78 -20.32 11.42
N ALA A 51 19.05 -19.93 11.36
CA ALA A 51 19.57 -18.99 10.38
C ALA A 51 19.34 -19.49 8.95
N PHE A 52 19.60 -20.78 8.69
CA PHE A 52 19.34 -21.39 7.39
C PHE A 52 17.85 -21.37 7.03
N LEU A 53 16.97 -21.80 7.93
CA LEU A 53 15.51 -21.82 7.70
C LEU A 53 14.95 -20.41 7.51
N LEU A 54 15.40 -19.45 8.31
CA LEU A 54 14.96 -18.05 8.19
C LEU A 54 15.46 -17.40 6.91
N SER A 55 16.69 -17.71 6.47
CA SER A 55 17.18 -17.23 5.16
C SER A 55 16.27 -17.71 4.05
N ASP A 56 15.97 -19.00 4.01
CA ASP A 56 15.09 -19.60 3.00
C ASP A 56 13.66 -19.02 3.02
N ILE A 57 13.08 -18.83 4.22
CA ILE A 57 11.77 -18.19 4.39
C ILE A 57 11.77 -16.74 3.90
N ILE A 58 12.79 -15.95 4.26
CA ILE A 58 12.90 -14.53 3.85
C ILE A 58 13.10 -14.43 2.34
N GLU A 59 13.94 -15.28 1.76
CA GLU A 59 14.17 -15.33 0.31
C GLU A 59 12.92 -15.75 -0.45
N GLY A 60 12.22 -16.78 0.02
CA GLY A 60 10.97 -17.23 -0.55
C GLY A 60 9.86 -16.17 -0.43
N ALA A 61 9.80 -15.42 0.66
CA ALA A 61 8.86 -14.30 0.82
C ALA A 61 9.22 -13.14 -0.11
N SER A 62 10.51 -12.80 -0.24
CA SER A 62 10.99 -11.75 -1.15
C SER A 62 10.73 -12.10 -2.61
N ALA A 63 10.98 -13.34 -3.01
CA ALA A 63 10.69 -13.82 -4.37
C ALA A 63 9.19 -13.78 -4.70
N ARG A 64 8.34 -14.18 -3.76
CA ARG A 64 6.87 -14.09 -3.91
C ARG A 64 6.41 -12.64 -4.04
N SER A 65 6.92 -11.74 -3.20
CA SER A 65 6.61 -10.31 -3.26
C SER A 65 7.04 -9.68 -4.59
N ALA A 66 8.20 -10.07 -5.11
CA ALA A 66 8.70 -9.59 -6.40
C ALA A 66 7.86 -10.05 -7.60
N ASN A 67 7.10 -11.15 -7.46
CA ASN A 67 6.29 -11.74 -8.52
C ASN A 67 4.78 -11.45 -8.40
N LEU A 68 4.37 -10.62 -7.44
CA LEU A 68 2.96 -10.25 -7.29
C LEU A 68 2.43 -9.51 -8.52
N PRO A 69 1.18 -9.75 -8.92
CA PRO A 69 0.49 -8.94 -9.92
C PRO A 69 0.45 -7.46 -9.52
N LYS A 70 0.41 -6.55 -10.51
CA LYS A 70 0.39 -5.09 -10.27
C LYS A 70 -0.68 -4.69 -9.25
N GLY A 71 -1.90 -5.19 -9.42
CA GLY A 71 -3.02 -4.88 -8.54
C GLY A 71 -2.79 -5.31 -7.08
N GLU A 72 -2.27 -6.52 -6.86
CA GLU A 72 -1.97 -7.01 -5.50
C GLU A 72 -0.83 -6.21 -4.85
N SER A 73 0.17 -5.81 -5.62
CA SER A 73 1.24 -4.95 -5.12
C SER A 73 0.69 -3.58 -4.70
N ILE A 74 -0.17 -2.96 -5.51
CA ILE A 74 -0.83 -1.69 -5.16
C ILE A 74 -1.73 -1.84 -3.94
N ARG A 75 -2.52 -2.91 -3.86
CA ARG A 75 -3.34 -3.22 -2.69
C ARG A 75 -2.50 -3.19 -1.41
N ARG A 76 -1.38 -3.91 -1.39
CA ARG A 76 -0.47 -3.96 -0.24
C ARG A 76 0.16 -2.60 0.07
N ILE A 77 0.51 -1.81 -0.95
CA ILE A 77 1.04 -0.45 -0.77
C ILE A 77 -0.02 0.44 -0.12
N LEU A 78 -1.25 0.45 -0.61
CA LEU A 78 -2.34 1.26 -0.05
C LEU A 78 -2.68 0.87 1.39
N LEU A 79 -2.62 -0.42 1.73
CA LEU A 79 -2.82 -0.91 3.09
C LEU A 79 -1.64 -0.62 4.03
N GLY A 80 -0.50 -0.14 3.50
CA GLY A 80 0.70 0.15 4.28
C GLY A 80 1.49 -1.10 4.69
N GLU A 81 1.33 -2.20 3.96
CA GLU A 81 1.99 -3.49 4.19
C GLU A 81 3.37 -3.59 3.52
N CYS A 82 3.80 -2.55 2.80
CA CYS A 82 5.05 -2.52 2.06
C CYS A 82 6.05 -1.54 2.68
N GLY A 83 7.31 -1.93 2.74
CA GLY A 83 8.40 -1.04 3.09
C GLY A 83 8.84 -0.15 1.91
N ALA A 84 9.66 0.88 2.20
CA ALA A 84 10.16 1.81 1.18
C ALA A 84 10.93 1.11 0.04
N ALA A 85 11.62 0.02 0.35
CA ALA A 85 12.35 -0.77 -0.64
C ALA A 85 11.41 -1.47 -1.64
N ASP A 86 10.31 -2.05 -1.14
CA ASP A 86 9.31 -2.72 -1.98
C ASP A 86 8.60 -1.72 -2.89
N ILE A 87 8.31 -0.53 -2.37
CA ILE A 87 7.69 0.56 -3.14
C ILE A 87 8.63 1.02 -4.26
N ARG A 88 9.92 1.20 -3.99
CA ARG A 88 10.90 1.55 -5.04
C ARG A 88 11.02 0.47 -6.11
N LYS A 89 11.06 -0.81 -5.73
CA LYS A 89 11.06 -1.94 -6.68
C LYS A 89 9.82 -1.94 -7.55
N PHE A 90 8.65 -1.73 -6.94
CA PHE A 90 7.39 -1.64 -7.64
C PHE A 90 7.40 -0.49 -8.66
N ARG A 91 7.85 0.71 -8.27
CA ARG A 91 7.96 1.87 -9.16
C ARG A 91 8.85 1.58 -10.36
N ALA A 92 10.02 1.02 -10.13
CA ALA A 92 10.96 0.66 -11.20
C ALA A 92 10.37 -0.37 -12.16
N ARG A 93 9.69 -1.39 -11.62
CA ARG A 93 9.11 -2.48 -12.42
C ARG A 93 7.96 -2.01 -13.32
N TYR A 94 7.10 -1.14 -12.82
CA TYR A 94 5.88 -0.71 -13.52
C TYR A 94 5.95 0.71 -14.06
N SER A 95 7.15 1.31 -14.06
CA SER A 95 7.39 2.69 -14.54
C SER A 95 6.42 3.71 -13.92
N VAL A 96 6.16 3.55 -12.62
CA VAL A 96 5.25 4.44 -11.90
C VAL A 96 5.92 5.80 -11.69
N PRO A 97 5.28 6.92 -12.06
CA PRO A 97 5.86 8.24 -11.93
C PRO A 97 6.10 8.63 -10.46
N ASP A 98 7.06 9.53 -10.26
CA ASP A 98 7.25 10.19 -8.98
C ASP A 98 6.50 11.52 -9.02
N GLY A 99 5.26 11.50 -8.60
CA GLY A 99 4.40 12.67 -8.68
C GLY A 99 3.25 12.63 -7.70
N PRO A 100 2.52 13.73 -7.59
CA PRO A 100 1.39 13.82 -6.70
C PRO A 100 0.31 12.81 -7.08
N CYS A 101 -0.24 12.15 -6.08
CA CYS A 101 -1.32 11.20 -6.24
C CYS A 101 -2.32 11.27 -5.09
N PHE A 102 -3.49 10.68 -5.28
CA PHE A 102 -4.49 10.52 -4.23
C PHE A 102 -5.16 9.16 -4.34
N ALA A 103 -5.75 8.73 -3.23
CA ALA A 103 -6.51 7.50 -3.18
C ALA A 103 -7.98 7.76 -2.86
N LEU A 104 -8.83 6.94 -3.45
CA LEU A 104 -10.25 6.85 -3.14
C LEU A 104 -10.53 5.49 -2.50
N ALA A 105 -11.37 5.47 -1.47
CA ALA A 105 -11.97 4.26 -0.92
C ALA A 105 -13.40 4.17 -1.42
N VAL A 106 -13.76 3.07 -2.05
CA VAL A 106 -15.07 2.87 -2.69
C VAL A 106 -15.78 1.69 -2.05
N GLU A 107 -16.99 1.89 -1.58
CA GLU A 107 -17.93 0.85 -1.23
C GLU A 107 -19.13 0.91 -2.19
N ALA A 108 -19.54 -0.23 -2.74
CA ALA A 108 -20.61 -0.30 -3.73
C ALA A 108 -21.51 -1.52 -3.51
N ASP A 109 -22.81 -1.33 -3.68
CA ASP A 109 -23.82 -2.40 -3.51
C ASP A 109 -23.93 -3.34 -4.72
N GLY A 110 -22.98 -3.29 -5.64
CA GLY A 110 -22.94 -4.09 -6.86
C GLY A 110 -21.99 -5.27 -6.79
N LYS A 111 -21.94 -6.00 -7.90
CA LYS A 111 -20.93 -7.04 -8.08
C LYS A 111 -19.56 -6.39 -8.27
N LEU A 112 -18.62 -6.67 -7.36
CA LEU A 112 -17.34 -6.00 -7.29
C LEU A 112 -16.54 -6.05 -8.60
N SER A 113 -16.62 -7.16 -9.35
CA SER A 113 -15.95 -7.30 -10.66
C SER A 113 -16.43 -6.26 -11.67
N ASP A 114 -17.74 -6.00 -11.70
CA ASP A 114 -18.35 -5.09 -12.67
C ASP A 114 -18.03 -3.65 -12.30
N VAL A 115 -18.09 -3.35 -10.99
CA VAL A 115 -17.67 -2.06 -10.42
C VAL A 115 -16.20 -1.76 -10.76
N ILE A 116 -15.29 -2.70 -10.52
CA ILE A 116 -13.86 -2.53 -10.82
C ILE A 116 -13.63 -2.36 -12.32
N THR A 117 -14.34 -3.12 -13.15
CA THR A 117 -14.24 -3.02 -14.61
C THR A 117 -14.62 -1.62 -15.08
N LEU A 118 -15.74 -1.10 -14.61
CA LEU A 118 -16.19 0.26 -14.95
C LEU A 118 -15.19 1.31 -14.44
N LEU A 119 -14.84 1.27 -13.17
CA LEU A 119 -13.92 2.25 -12.56
C LEU A 119 -12.55 2.25 -13.24
N SER A 120 -12.08 1.10 -13.74
CA SER A 120 -10.80 0.99 -14.44
C SER A 120 -10.81 1.66 -15.82
N GLN A 121 -11.97 1.91 -16.41
CA GLN A 121 -12.08 2.64 -17.69
C GLN A 121 -11.75 4.13 -17.55
N TYR A 122 -11.86 4.65 -16.32
CA TYR A 122 -11.56 6.06 -16.00
C TYR A 122 -10.13 6.29 -15.55
N ALA A 123 -9.24 5.30 -15.75
CA ALA A 123 -7.81 5.48 -15.60
C ALA A 123 -7.30 6.37 -16.74
N GLU A 124 -6.76 7.56 -16.40
CA GLU A 124 -6.25 8.52 -17.38
C GLU A 124 -4.82 8.20 -17.82
N ASN A 125 -4.12 7.43 -17.03
CA ASN A 125 -2.76 6.99 -17.35
C ASN A 125 -2.48 5.55 -16.92
N GLY A 126 -1.41 4.95 -17.44
CA GLY A 126 -1.04 3.57 -17.12
C GLY A 126 -0.58 3.32 -15.68
N ALA A 127 -0.41 4.38 -14.89
CA ALA A 127 -0.05 4.29 -13.47
C ALA A 127 -1.29 4.27 -12.55
N ASP A 128 -2.42 4.82 -13.01
CA ASP A 128 -3.70 4.75 -12.30
C ASP A 128 -4.12 3.28 -12.14
N CYS A 129 -4.74 2.96 -11.02
CA CYS A 129 -5.11 1.59 -10.74
C CYS A 129 -6.33 1.49 -9.84
N THR A 130 -7.26 0.62 -10.22
CA THR A 130 -8.39 0.19 -9.38
C THR A 130 -8.11 -1.20 -8.85
N VAL A 131 -8.23 -1.41 -7.54
CA VAL A 131 -7.90 -2.68 -6.89
C VAL A 131 -9.01 -3.12 -5.94
N ALA A 132 -9.33 -4.42 -5.95
CA ALA A 132 -10.17 -5.01 -4.94
C ALA A 132 -9.44 -5.04 -3.58
N LEU A 133 -10.16 -4.75 -2.51
CA LEU A 133 -9.63 -4.83 -1.14
C LEU A 133 -10.25 -5.98 -0.37
N SER A 134 -11.55 -5.94 -0.15
CA SER A 134 -12.30 -7.00 0.52
C SER A 134 -13.78 -6.90 0.15
N GLY A 135 -14.44 -8.04 0.00
CA GLY A 135 -15.89 -8.12 -0.13
C GLY A 135 -16.51 -7.17 -1.15
N LYS A 136 -16.99 -6.03 -0.68
CA LYS A 136 -17.62 -4.96 -1.51
C LYS A 136 -16.69 -3.76 -1.74
N ASP A 137 -15.49 -3.78 -1.16
CA ASP A 137 -14.61 -2.64 -1.11
C ASP A 137 -13.56 -2.70 -2.21
N CYS A 138 -13.36 -1.58 -2.87
CA CYS A 138 -12.22 -1.36 -3.74
C CYS A 138 -11.57 0.00 -3.47
N ALA A 139 -10.37 0.16 -3.99
CA ALA A 139 -9.66 1.42 -3.94
C ALA A 139 -9.21 1.84 -5.34
N ILE A 140 -9.17 3.14 -5.54
CA ILE A 140 -8.59 3.76 -6.73
C ILE A 140 -7.37 4.55 -6.28
N LEU A 141 -6.25 4.30 -6.93
CA LEU A 141 -5.07 5.16 -6.89
C LEU A 141 -5.02 5.95 -8.18
N LYS A 142 -4.98 7.27 -8.07
CA LYS A 142 -4.94 8.18 -9.23
C LYS A 142 -3.82 9.18 -9.09
N PHE A 143 -3.08 9.38 -10.17
CA PHE A 143 -2.04 10.40 -10.26
C PHE A 143 -2.63 11.71 -10.74
N VAL A 144 -2.20 12.81 -10.13
CA VAL A 144 -2.65 14.15 -10.53
C VAL A 144 -2.04 14.49 -11.88
N GLN A 145 -2.89 14.84 -12.85
CA GLN A 145 -2.51 15.28 -14.17
C GLN A 145 -2.77 16.78 -14.30
N PRO A 146 -1.85 17.56 -14.89
CA PRO A 146 -2.07 18.99 -15.12
C PRO A 146 -3.26 19.28 -16.05
N GLU A 147 -3.56 18.35 -16.94
CA GLU A 147 -4.62 18.45 -17.96
C GLU A 147 -5.87 17.64 -17.59
N SER A 148 -6.04 17.27 -16.31
CA SER A 148 -7.22 16.51 -15.88
C SER A 148 -8.49 17.32 -16.11
N GLU A 149 -9.53 16.64 -16.59
CA GLU A 149 -10.87 17.24 -16.76
C GLU A 149 -11.56 17.56 -15.42
N TYR A 150 -11.03 17.02 -14.31
CA TYR A 150 -11.60 17.17 -12.98
C TYR A 150 -10.83 18.22 -12.19
N SER A 151 -11.56 19.18 -11.62
CA SER A 151 -10.98 20.30 -10.86
C SER A 151 -10.44 19.87 -9.48
N SER A 152 -10.91 18.73 -8.96
CA SER A 152 -10.48 18.20 -7.67
C SER A 152 -10.69 16.69 -7.55
N PRO A 153 -10.02 16.00 -6.61
CA PRO A 153 -10.31 14.61 -6.29
C PRO A 153 -11.77 14.35 -5.90
N ALA A 154 -12.45 15.32 -5.29
CA ALA A 154 -13.86 15.20 -4.91
C ALA A 154 -14.80 15.29 -6.13
N ASP A 155 -14.46 16.10 -7.13
CA ASP A 155 -15.22 16.19 -8.39
C ASP A 155 -15.09 14.89 -9.17
N PHE A 156 -13.90 14.33 -9.24
CA PHE A 156 -13.68 13.01 -9.84
C PHE A 156 -14.49 11.92 -9.11
N ALA A 157 -14.47 11.91 -7.79
CA ALA A 157 -15.27 10.96 -7.00
C ALA A 157 -16.78 11.14 -7.25
N SER A 158 -17.25 12.37 -7.37
CA SER A 158 -18.66 12.67 -7.66
C SER A 158 -19.08 12.20 -9.05
N PHE A 159 -18.19 12.34 -10.02
CA PHE A 159 -18.37 11.78 -11.35
C PHE A 159 -18.48 10.25 -11.30
N LEU A 160 -17.59 9.56 -10.57
CA LEU A 160 -17.61 8.10 -10.45
C LEU A 160 -18.91 7.58 -9.80
N VAL A 161 -19.40 8.23 -8.74
CA VAL A 161 -20.68 7.86 -8.10
C VAL A 161 -21.83 7.93 -9.11
N ARG A 162 -21.85 8.98 -9.92
CA ARG A 162 -22.87 9.15 -10.96
C ARG A 162 -22.76 8.10 -12.05
N SER A 163 -21.55 7.84 -12.57
CA SER A 163 -21.32 6.82 -13.59
C SER A 163 -21.70 5.42 -13.12
N LEU A 164 -21.37 5.05 -11.88
CA LEU A 164 -21.77 3.77 -11.30
C LEU A 164 -23.30 3.61 -11.24
N TRP A 165 -24.01 4.69 -10.94
CA TRP A 165 -25.46 4.67 -10.96
C TRP A 165 -26.03 4.63 -12.38
N GLU A 166 -25.56 5.46 -13.29
CA GLU A 166 -26.08 5.58 -14.66
C GLU A 166 -25.79 4.33 -15.50
N GLU A 167 -24.61 3.70 -15.35
CA GLU A 167 -24.20 2.59 -16.20
C GLU A 167 -24.52 1.22 -15.60
N LEU A 168 -24.45 1.06 -14.28
CA LEU A 168 -24.66 -0.23 -13.61
C LEU A 168 -25.88 -0.25 -12.68
N GLY A 169 -26.53 0.89 -12.42
CA GLY A 169 -27.59 1.00 -11.43
C GLY A 169 -27.12 0.75 -10.00
N VAL A 170 -25.81 0.86 -9.75
CA VAL A 170 -25.16 0.56 -8.48
C VAL A 170 -25.03 1.82 -7.63
N ARG A 171 -25.48 1.73 -6.37
CA ARG A 171 -25.21 2.78 -5.39
C ARG A 171 -23.83 2.62 -4.82
N ALA A 172 -23.06 3.69 -4.83
CA ALA A 172 -21.72 3.70 -4.30
C ALA A 172 -21.50 4.86 -3.33
N GLN A 173 -20.61 4.65 -2.39
CA GLN A 173 -20.08 5.65 -1.48
C GLN A 173 -18.57 5.72 -1.65
N ILE A 174 -18.03 6.93 -1.76
CA ILE A 174 -16.61 7.15 -2.02
C ILE A 174 -16.03 8.10 -0.98
N GLY A 175 -15.07 7.59 -0.23
CA GLY A 175 -14.20 8.39 0.61
C GLY A 175 -13.03 8.94 -0.19
N VAL A 176 -12.70 10.21 -0.03
CA VAL A 176 -11.64 10.92 -0.76
C VAL A 176 -10.51 11.26 0.18
N GLY A 177 -9.33 10.72 -0.10
CA GLY A 177 -8.08 11.07 0.58
C GLY A 177 -7.50 12.39 0.07
N GLY A 178 -6.61 12.97 0.86
CA GLY A 178 -5.84 14.14 0.43
C GLY A 178 -4.82 13.76 -0.64
N THR A 179 -4.53 14.71 -1.52
CA THR A 179 -3.42 14.58 -2.45
C THR A 179 -2.10 14.57 -1.68
N VAL A 180 -1.27 13.59 -1.93
CA VAL A 180 0.09 13.46 -1.39
C VAL A 180 1.12 13.76 -2.48
N PRO A 181 2.28 14.33 -2.13
CA PRO A 181 3.25 14.78 -3.13
C PRO A 181 3.97 13.64 -3.83
N ARG A 182 4.05 12.46 -3.22
CA ARG A 182 4.80 11.32 -3.75
C ARG A 182 4.04 10.02 -3.58
N PHE A 183 4.28 9.08 -4.48
CA PHE A 183 3.67 7.76 -4.46
C PHE A 183 3.96 6.96 -3.17
N GLU A 184 5.12 7.15 -2.56
CA GLU A 184 5.48 6.52 -1.28
C GLU A 184 4.49 6.85 -0.15
N GLU A 185 3.76 7.94 -0.28
CA GLU A 185 2.77 8.42 0.70
C GLU A 185 1.33 7.97 0.36
N ALA A 186 1.13 7.19 -0.70
CA ALA A 186 -0.20 6.74 -1.14
C ALA A 186 -1.00 6.02 -0.04
N ALA A 187 -0.32 5.26 0.84
CA ALA A 187 -0.94 4.65 2.01
C ALA A 187 -1.57 5.68 2.97
N ALA A 188 -0.95 6.87 3.12
CA ALA A 188 -1.51 7.93 3.95
C ALA A 188 -2.80 8.50 3.33
N SER A 189 -2.79 8.74 2.02
CA SER A 189 -3.98 9.16 1.29
C SER A 189 -5.11 8.13 1.39
N TYR A 190 -4.80 6.84 1.23
CA TYR A 190 -5.82 5.78 1.37
C TYR A 190 -6.40 5.69 2.79
N ARG A 191 -5.57 5.79 3.84
CA ARG A 191 -6.08 5.84 5.22
C ARG A 191 -7.03 7.00 5.45
N GLN A 192 -6.74 8.17 4.89
CA GLN A 192 -7.63 9.34 4.94
C GLN A 192 -8.95 9.07 4.18
N ALA A 193 -8.88 8.48 2.99
CA ALA A 193 -10.06 8.10 2.21
C ALA A 193 -10.97 7.13 2.97
N SER A 194 -10.38 6.07 3.52
CA SER A 194 -11.10 5.08 4.33
C SER A 194 -11.71 5.67 5.61
N ALA A 195 -11.00 6.61 6.25
CA ALA A 195 -11.54 7.33 7.41
C ALA A 195 -12.71 8.24 7.02
N ALA A 196 -12.61 8.95 5.91
CA ALA A 196 -13.70 9.81 5.39
C ALA A 196 -14.95 8.99 5.05
N LEU A 197 -14.78 7.83 4.41
CA LEU A 197 -15.87 6.92 4.09
C LEU A 197 -16.62 6.50 5.36
N ARG A 198 -15.91 5.97 6.36
CA ARG A 198 -16.51 5.55 7.64
C ARG A 198 -17.20 6.69 8.41
N LEU A 199 -16.62 7.88 8.41
CA LEU A 199 -17.24 9.06 9.03
C LEU A 199 -18.47 9.51 8.26
N GLY A 200 -18.44 9.43 6.93
CA GLY A 200 -19.57 9.73 6.06
C GLY A 200 -20.77 8.83 6.31
N GLU A 201 -20.54 7.55 6.55
CA GLU A 201 -21.58 6.59 6.91
C GLU A 201 -22.24 6.92 8.26
N GLN A 202 -21.46 7.38 9.23
CA GLN A 202 -21.96 7.69 10.58
C GLN A 202 -22.69 9.03 10.66
N TYR A 203 -22.22 10.04 9.95
CA TYR A 203 -22.67 11.43 10.12
C TYR A 203 -23.21 12.07 8.84
N GLY A 204 -23.05 11.38 7.71
CA GLY A 204 -23.43 11.89 6.40
C GLY A 204 -24.90 11.63 6.04
N THR A 205 -25.44 12.47 5.21
CA THR A 205 -26.67 12.17 4.47
C THR A 205 -26.36 11.07 3.46
N ARG A 206 -27.28 10.14 3.28
CA ARG A 206 -27.15 9.05 2.29
C ARG A 206 -26.82 9.62 0.91
N GLY A 207 -25.56 9.56 0.51
CA GLY A 207 -25.23 9.92 -0.84
C GLY A 207 -23.80 10.37 -1.07
N GLY A 208 -22.99 9.49 -1.54
CA GLY A 208 -22.01 9.68 -2.56
C GLY A 208 -20.61 9.95 -2.11
N VAL A 209 -20.19 11.16 -1.82
CA VAL A 209 -18.77 11.52 -1.70
C VAL A 209 -18.45 12.16 -0.36
N TYR A 210 -17.41 11.63 0.30
CA TYR A 210 -16.96 12.09 1.61
C TYR A 210 -15.49 12.48 1.56
N SER A 211 -15.20 13.77 1.64
CA SER A 211 -13.82 14.25 1.61
C SER A 211 -13.20 14.31 3.01
N TYR A 212 -12.01 13.74 3.18
CA TYR A 212 -11.26 13.82 4.44
C TYR A 212 -11.04 15.26 4.89
N ARG A 213 -10.75 16.16 3.94
CA ARG A 213 -10.56 17.58 4.21
C ARG A 213 -11.76 18.23 4.90
N SER A 214 -12.98 17.86 4.50
CA SER A 214 -14.20 18.39 5.10
C SER A 214 -14.39 17.91 6.56
N TYR A 215 -13.99 16.66 6.86
CA TYR A 215 -14.12 16.10 8.20
C TYR A 215 -13.05 16.56 9.17
N VAL A 216 -11.85 16.89 8.71
CA VAL A 216 -10.81 17.48 9.57
C VAL A 216 -11.27 18.82 10.13
N LEU A 217 -11.96 19.64 9.33
CA LEU A 217 -12.50 20.93 9.76
C LEU A 217 -13.57 20.76 10.85
N VAL A 218 -14.43 19.75 10.75
CA VAL A 218 -15.47 19.47 11.75
C VAL A 218 -14.87 18.98 13.09
N LYS A 219 -13.72 18.33 13.06
CA LYS A 219 -13.04 17.83 14.26
C LYS A 219 -12.26 18.91 15.02
N MET A 220 -12.05 20.08 14.42
CA MET A 220 -11.34 21.22 15.00
C MET A 220 -12.32 22.28 15.62
N LEU A 221 -13.61 22.09 15.46
CA LEU A 221 -14.70 22.87 16.07
C LEU A 221 -15.28 22.14 17.28
#